data_38ae30c3d447db80715df0d2506bdf21
#
_entry.id   38ae30c3d447db80715df0d2506bdf21
#
_cell.length_a   1.000
_cell.length_b   1.000
_cell.length_c   1.000
_cell.angle_alpha   90.00
_cell.angle_beta   90.00
_cell.angle_gamma   90.00
#
_symmetry.space_group_name_H-M   'P 1'
#
loop_
_entity.id
_entity.type
_entity.pdbx_description
1 polymer ?
#
loop_
_entity_poly.entity_id
_entity_poly.type
_entity_poly.pdbx_seq_one_letter_code
_entity_poly.pdbx_strand_id
1 'polypeptide(L)'
;MTTPADPAALLRSREYVRLLVVAAILGVPVSAAAYGFLALVDYLQKEIFTHLPHGLGFSTEPLWWPLPVLAVGGALAALAISYLPGRGGPSPAGGFKLHGPPAPAQLPGVILAALATLIFGAVLGPEMPLILIGGGLVLVVLRAARRQVPDQARSVLASSGSFASISTLLGSPILGAFLLMEASGLGGPMLGLVLLPGLLAAGIGSLIFVGLDNWTGLGTFSLAIPGLPHFGHPTLGEFGWALVIGVAAALAGAAIRWLGRLVHPYAERWTLLAVPLAGLAVAGLAVGYAEGTGKASSDVLFSGQSALPHLIQHSASYSVGALLLLMACKGLAYGVSLGSFRGGPIFPAMFLGAAGGIALSHLPGLPVVAGVAMGIGAMSVVMLTLPLTSVLLATLLLLSDGLAVMPLVIVAVVVAHVTAARIAPASLPEGEHAGRHSRTANHGAAVTAKTGTPGQRSSSG
;
A
#
# COMPACT_ATOMS: atom_id res chain seq x y z
N MET A 1 -14.69 31.24 22.17
CA MET A 1 -15.02 29.81 22.19
C MET A 1 -16.20 29.60 21.27
N THR A 2 -15.97 29.24 20.03
CA THR A 2 -17.03 28.89 19.07
C THR A 2 -17.55 27.52 19.47
N THR A 3 -18.85 27.44 19.79
CA THR A 3 -19.58 26.19 20.04
C THR A 3 -19.26 25.20 18.94
N PRO A 4 -18.94 23.92 19.23
CA PRO A 4 -18.74 22.91 18.20
C PRO A 4 -20.02 22.85 17.37
N ALA A 5 -19.93 23.10 16.07
CA ALA A 5 -21.07 23.01 15.17
C ALA A 5 -21.67 21.61 15.31
N ASP A 6 -22.98 21.52 15.56
CA ASP A 6 -23.70 20.26 15.68
C ASP A 6 -23.49 19.44 14.38
N PRO A 7 -22.88 18.26 14.43
CA PRO A 7 -22.63 17.44 13.26
C PRO A 7 -23.90 17.11 12.48
N ALA A 8 -25.04 16.96 13.17
CA ALA A 8 -26.32 16.71 12.54
C ALA A 8 -26.83 17.94 11.74
N ALA A 9 -26.53 19.15 12.21
CA ALA A 9 -26.86 20.36 11.47
C ALA A 9 -26.01 20.51 10.21
N LEU A 10 -24.72 20.13 10.25
CA LEU A 10 -23.83 20.11 9.08
C LEU A 10 -24.34 19.13 8.02
N LEU A 11 -24.71 17.91 8.40
CA LEU A 11 -25.24 16.89 7.48
C LEU A 11 -26.53 17.36 6.75
N ARG A 12 -27.37 18.21 7.38
CA ARG A 12 -28.59 18.78 6.82
C ARG A 12 -28.35 20.01 5.95
N SER A 13 -27.12 20.55 5.93
CA SER A 13 -26.80 21.76 5.20
C SER A 13 -26.82 21.54 3.68
N ARG A 14 -27.28 22.55 2.93
CA ARG A 14 -27.24 22.53 1.45
C ARG A 14 -25.78 22.46 0.94
N GLU A 15 -24.85 22.97 1.68
CA GLU A 15 -23.42 22.93 1.34
C GLU A 15 -22.87 21.51 1.40
N TYR A 16 -23.27 20.74 2.43
CA TYR A 16 -22.86 19.34 2.54
C TYR A 16 -23.47 18.46 1.45
N VAL A 17 -24.74 18.67 1.11
CA VAL A 17 -25.39 17.97 -0.03
C VAL A 17 -24.66 18.29 -1.35
N ARG A 18 -24.29 19.56 -1.58
CA ARG A 18 -23.47 19.92 -2.74
C ARG A 18 -22.13 19.22 -2.75
N LEU A 19 -21.47 19.11 -1.58
CA LEU A 19 -20.20 18.41 -1.45
C LEU A 19 -20.36 16.91 -1.79
N LEU A 20 -21.44 16.26 -1.35
CA LEU A 20 -21.76 14.87 -1.72
C LEU A 20 -21.92 14.70 -3.24
N VAL A 21 -22.66 15.58 -3.88
CA VAL A 21 -22.86 15.56 -5.35
C VAL A 21 -21.53 15.75 -6.08
N VAL A 22 -20.69 16.69 -5.62
CA VAL A 22 -19.36 16.92 -6.20
C VAL A 22 -18.46 15.71 -6.00
N ALA A 23 -18.47 15.09 -4.82
CA ALA A 23 -17.71 13.85 -4.55
C ALA A 23 -18.15 12.70 -5.46
N ALA A 24 -19.47 12.54 -5.67
CA ALA A 24 -20.04 11.56 -6.59
C ALA A 24 -19.53 11.75 -8.03
N ILE A 25 -19.62 13.00 -8.53
CA ILE A 25 -19.16 13.34 -9.89
C ILE A 25 -17.65 13.12 -10.03
N LEU A 26 -16.85 13.49 -9.04
CA LEU A 26 -15.40 13.28 -9.04
C LEU A 26 -15.01 11.81 -8.93
N GLY A 27 -15.82 10.98 -8.30
CA GLY A 27 -15.61 9.53 -8.22
C GLY A 27 -15.48 8.88 -9.60
N VAL A 28 -16.25 9.34 -10.60
CA VAL A 28 -16.23 8.79 -11.97
C VAL A 28 -14.83 8.91 -12.63
N PRO A 29 -14.28 10.09 -12.87
CA PRO A 29 -12.98 10.23 -13.54
C PRO A 29 -11.83 9.67 -12.71
N VAL A 30 -11.93 9.71 -11.37
CA VAL A 30 -10.90 9.14 -10.48
C VAL A 30 -10.86 7.63 -10.60
N SER A 31 -12.01 6.95 -10.57
CA SER A 31 -12.06 5.49 -10.73
C SER A 31 -11.66 5.04 -12.12
N ALA A 32 -12.03 5.80 -13.17
CA ALA A 32 -11.57 5.54 -14.52
C ALA A 32 -10.04 5.69 -14.65
N ALA A 33 -9.45 6.72 -14.03
CA ALA A 33 -8.00 6.90 -14.00
C ALA A 33 -7.29 5.81 -13.19
N ALA A 34 -7.85 5.37 -12.06
CA ALA A 34 -7.33 4.27 -11.27
C ALA A 34 -7.34 2.96 -12.06
N TYR A 35 -8.44 2.67 -12.76
CA TYR A 35 -8.55 1.53 -13.66
C TYR A 35 -7.50 1.59 -14.78
N GLY A 36 -7.41 2.74 -15.46
CA GLY A 36 -6.43 2.95 -16.53
C GLY A 36 -4.98 2.80 -16.06
N PHE A 37 -4.67 3.26 -14.83
CA PHE A 37 -3.36 3.06 -14.23
C PHE A 37 -3.05 1.58 -13.99
N LEU A 38 -3.98 0.81 -13.43
CA LEU A 38 -3.81 -0.62 -13.19
C LEU A 38 -3.71 -1.41 -14.49
N ALA A 39 -4.56 -1.09 -15.47
CA ALA A 39 -4.52 -1.70 -16.79
C ALA A 39 -3.20 -1.42 -17.53
N LEU A 40 -2.67 -0.20 -17.42
CA LEU A 40 -1.37 0.16 -17.97
C LEU A 40 -0.23 -0.62 -17.32
N VAL A 41 -0.27 -0.76 -15.98
CA VAL A 41 0.73 -1.57 -15.25
C VAL A 41 0.70 -3.02 -15.72
N ASP A 42 -0.48 -3.65 -15.77
CA ASP A 42 -0.64 -5.04 -16.21
C ASP A 42 -0.20 -5.23 -17.67
N TYR A 43 -0.60 -4.33 -18.56
CA TYR A 43 -0.21 -4.36 -19.97
C TYR A 43 1.32 -4.29 -20.13
N LEU A 44 1.97 -3.31 -19.47
CA LEU A 44 3.42 -3.14 -19.58
C LEU A 44 4.21 -4.27 -18.90
N GLN A 45 3.68 -4.85 -17.82
CA GLN A 45 4.26 -6.06 -17.22
C GLN A 45 4.26 -7.22 -18.23
N LYS A 46 3.13 -7.47 -18.89
CA LYS A 46 3.03 -8.51 -19.93
C LYS A 46 3.96 -8.24 -21.13
N GLU A 47 4.03 -6.98 -21.57
CA GLU A 47 4.95 -6.60 -22.64
C GLU A 47 6.40 -6.90 -22.28
N ILE A 48 6.85 -6.53 -21.07
CA ILE A 48 8.25 -6.65 -20.65
C ILE A 48 8.63 -8.09 -20.29
N PHE A 49 7.74 -8.84 -19.60
CA PHE A 49 8.09 -10.17 -19.08
C PHE A 49 7.61 -11.33 -19.97
N THR A 50 6.70 -11.07 -20.92
CA THR A 50 6.18 -12.11 -21.80
C THR A 50 6.50 -11.82 -23.26
N HIS A 51 6.02 -10.70 -23.82
CA HIS A 51 6.11 -10.42 -25.25
C HIS A 51 7.53 -10.06 -25.68
N LEU A 52 8.26 -9.26 -24.90
CA LEU A 52 9.62 -8.83 -25.25
C LEU A 52 10.61 -10.01 -25.29
N PRO A 53 10.65 -10.95 -24.32
CA PRO A 53 11.47 -12.17 -24.47
C PRO A 53 11.13 -12.97 -25.70
N HIS A 54 9.84 -13.19 -25.99
CA HIS A 54 9.41 -13.89 -27.20
C HIS A 54 9.83 -13.17 -28.49
N GLY A 55 9.70 -11.84 -28.54
CA GLY A 55 10.16 -11.01 -29.66
C GLY A 55 11.67 -11.06 -29.90
N LEU A 56 12.46 -11.36 -28.87
CA LEU A 56 13.92 -11.58 -28.94
C LEU A 56 14.30 -13.03 -29.30
N GLY A 57 13.31 -13.93 -29.51
CA GLY A 57 13.54 -15.31 -29.92
C GLY A 57 13.63 -16.32 -28.77
N PHE A 58 13.33 -15.95 -27.54
CA PHE A 58 13.26 -16.89 -26.43
C PHE A 58 11.87 -17.55 -26.38
N SER A 59 11.82 -18.86 -26.19
CA SER A 59 10.55 -19.61 -26.06
C SER A 59 9.85 -19.36 -24.72
N THR A 60 10.62 -19.04 -23.69
CA THR A 60 10.17 -18.70 -22.34
C THR A 60 11.04 -17.59 -21.78
N GLU A 61 10.60 -16.93 -20.70
CA GLU A 61 11.43 -15.94 -19.99
C GLU A 61 12.76 -16.58 -19.54
N PRO A 62 13.94 -16.06 -19.98
CA PRO A 62 15.22 -16.57 -19.50
C PRO A 62 15.41 -16.28 -18.01
N LEU A 63 16.08 -17.17 -17.29
CA LEU A 63 16.33 -17.01 -15.84
C LEU A 63 17.01 -15.69 -15.47
N TRP A 64 17.94 -15.21 -16.32
CA TRP A 64 18.65 -13.95 -16.11
C TRP A 64 17.83 -12.68 -16.44
N TRP A 65 16.66 -12.83 -17.08
CA TRP A 65 15.85 -11.72 -17.58
C TRP A 65 15.47 -10.68 -16.50
N PRO A 66 15.10 -11.05 -15.26
CA PRO A 66 14.81 -10.09 -14.22
C PRO A 66 15.95 -9.12 -13.90
N LEU A 67 17.22 -9.51 -14.12
CA LEU A 67 18.36 -8.68 -13.75
C LEU A 67 18.40 -7.34 -14.52
N PRO A 68 18.47 -7.31 -15.86
CA PRO A 68 18.46 -6.05 -16.59
C PRO A 68 17.14 -5.29 -16.43
N VAL A 69 16.01 -5.99 -16.33
CA VAL A 69 14.69 -5.38 -16.19
C VAL A 69 14.59 -4.59 -14.88
N LEU A 70 14.92 -5.19 -13.75
CA LEU A 70 14.87 -4.49 -12.46
C LEU A 70 16.00 -3.45 -12.31
N ALA A 71 17.15 -3.61 -12.96
CA ALA A 71 18.17 -2.57 -13.00
C ALA A 71 17.65 -1.31 -13.70
N VAL A 72 16.99 -1.46 -14.86
CA VAL A 72 16.34 -0.35 -15.59
C VAL A 72 15.22 0.25 -14.75
N GLY A 73 14.32 -0.56 -14.20
CA GLY A 73 13.24 -0.11 -13.31
C GLY A 73 13.76 0.67 -12.12
N GLY A 74 14.82 0.17 -11.46
CA GLY A 74 15.50 0.84 -10.37
C GLY A 74 16.12 2.18 -10.79
N ALA A 75 16.74 2.26 -11.98
CA ALA A 75 17.28 3.51 -12.51
C ALA A 75 16.17 4.53 -12.80
N LEU A 76 15.06 4.11 -13.42
CA LEU A 76 13.91 4.98 -13.68
C LEU A 76 13.25 5.47 -12.38
N ALA A 77 13.09 4.59 -11.41
CA ALA A 77 12.58 4.95 -10.08
C ALA A 77 13.52 5.95 -9.38
N ALA A 78 14.83 5.70 -9.44
CA ALA A 78 15.84 6.60 -8.88
C ALA A 78 15.79 7.99 -9.50
N LEU A 79 15.66 8.09 -10.84
CA LEU A 79 15.50 9.36 -11.55
C LEU A 79 14.21 10.08 -11.14
N ALA A 80 13.09 9.37 -11.07
CA ALA A 80 11.82 9.95 -10.64
C ALA A 80 11.89 10.47 -9.19
N ILE A 81 12.51 9.72 -8.27
CA ILE A 81 12.68 10.13 -6.86
C ILE A 81 13.63 11.32 -6.73
N SER A 82 14.69 11.38 -7.52
CA SER A 82 15.74 12.41 -7.38
C SER A 82 15.38 13.73 -8.04
N TYR A 83 14.71 13.71 -9.19
CA TYR A 83 14.54 14.90 -10.03
C TYR A 83 13.10 15.40 -10.12
N LEU A 84 12.09 14.57 -9.84
CA LEU A 84 10.70 15.01 -9.96
C LEU A 84 10.14 15.57 -8.64
N PRO A 85 9.25 16.59 -8.72
CA PRO A 85 8.60 17.13 -7.53
C PRO A 85 7.87 16.04 -6.74
N GLY A 86 7.93 16.12 -5.41
CA GLY A 86 7.29 15.16 -4.52
C GLY A 86 8.07 13.86 -4.30
N ARG A 87 9.27 13.73 -4.90
CA ARG A 87 10.20 12.60 -4.68
C ARG A 87 9.54 11.21 -4.81
N GLY A 88 8.59 11.08 -5.72
CA GLY A 88 7.84 9.83 -5.94
C GLY A 88 6.82 9.47 -4.87
N GLY A 89 6.52 10.37 -3.94
CA GLY A 89 5.63 10.12 -2.80
C GLY A 89 6.35 9.60 -1.56
N PRO A 90 5.62 9.25 -0.49
CA PRO A 90 6.18 8.76 0.77
C PRO A 90 6.88 7.42 0.61
N SER A 91 7.96 7.22 1.38
CA SER A 91 8.65 5.94 1.44
C SER A 91 7.83 4.91 2.24
N PRO A 92 7.62 3.69 1.73
CA PRO A 92 6.91 2.66 2.46
C PRO A 92 7.68 2.11 3.68
N ALA A 93 8.98 2.38 3.81
CA ALA A 93 9.78 2.00 4.98
C ALA A 93 9.27 2.60 6.30
N GLY A 94 8.58 3.76 6.23
CA GLY A 94 7.94 4.41 7.38
C GLY A 94 6.66 3.74 7.88
N GLY A 95 6.22 2.64 7.24
CA GLY A 95 4.95 1.97 7.48
C GLY A 95 3.81 2.55 6.65
N PHE A 96 2.63 1.94 6.78
CA PHE A 96 1.43 2.40 6.09
C PHE A 96 0.82 3.58 6.83
N LYS A 97 1.16 4.78 6.41
CA LYS A 97 0.61 6.02 6.98
C LYS A 97 -0.04 6.82 5.86
N LEU A 98 -1.26 7.30 6.08
CA LEU A 98 -1.90 8.22 5.16
C LEU A 98 -1.25 9.60 5.30
N HIS A 99 -0.68 10.04 4.22
CA HIS A 99 -0.25 11.42 4.04
C HIS A 99 -1.36 12.18 3.32
N GLY A 100 -1.43 13.48 3.51
CA GLY A 100 -2.36 14.29 2.72
C GLY A 100 -2.15 14.10 1.21
N PRO A 101 -3.14 14.45 0.38
CA PRO A 101 -3.04 14.30 -1.07
C PRO A 101 -1.86 15.14 -1.60
N PRO A 102 -1.09 14.63 -2.59
CA PRO A 102 0.03 15.37 -3.16
C PRO A 102 -0.46 16.64 -3.86
N ALA A 103 0.34 17.69 -3.81
CA ALA A 103 0.06 18.88 -4.61
C ALA A 103 0.02 18.51 -6.12
N PRO A 104 -0.79 19.20 -6.94
CA PRO A 104 -0.89 18.90 -8.38
C PRO A 104 0.45 18.80 -9.12
N ALA A 105 1.44 19.61 -8.73
CA ALA A 105 2.78 19.57 -9.32
C ALA A 105 3.59 18.33 -8.94
N GLN A 106 3.24 17.64 -7.85
CA GLN A 106 3.92 16.43 -7.37
C GLN A 106 3.36 15.14 -7.98
N LEU A 107 2.13 15.20 -8.51
CA LEU A 107 1.43 14.02 -9.00
C LEU A 107 2.17 13.28 -10.13
N PRO A 108 2.78 13.96 -11.13
CA PRO A 108 3.57 13.27 -12.16
C PRO A 108 4.74 12.47 -11.58
N GLY A 109 5.44 13.03 -10.58
CA GLY A 109 6.53 12.33 -9.90
C GLY A 109 6.06 11.07 -9.17
N VAL A 110 4.91 11.14 -8.49
CA VAL A 110 4.28 9.98 -7.84
C VAL A 110 3.91 8.90 -8.86
N ILE A 111 3.27 9.28 -9.97
CA ILE A 111 2.84 8.34 -11.01
C ILE A 111 4.06 7.65 -11.64
N LEU A 112 5.08 8.41 -12.05
CA LEU A 112 6.25 7.85 -12.73
C LEU A 112 7.09 6.96 -11.82
N ALA A 113 7.29 7.34 -10.55
CA ALA A 113 7.98 6.49 -9.58
C ALA A 113 7.22 5.19 -9.32
N ALA A 114 5.88 5.25 -9.21
CA ALA A 114 5.04 4.09 -9.05
C ALA A 114 5.09 3.16 -10.28
N LEU A 115 4.98 3.72 -11.50
CA LEU A 115 5.11 2.94 -12.74
C LEU A 115 6.47 2.25 -12.82
N ALA A 116 7.57 2.99 -12.56
CA ALA A 116 8.91 2.42 -12.55
C ALA A 116 9.10 1.32 -11.48
N THR A 117 8.36 1.38 -10.39
CA THR A 117 8.38 0.34 -9.34
C THR A 117 7.58 -0.89 -9.75
N LEU A 118 6.32 -0.68 -10.16
CA LEU A 118 5.33 -1.75 -10.33
C LEU A 118 5.56 -2.54 -11.62
N ILE A 119 5.87 -1.86 -12.73
CA ILE A 119 6.02 -2.48 -14.05
C ILE A 119 7.25 -3.38 -14.08
N PHE A 120 8.34 -2.98 -13.45
CA PHE A 120 9.63 -3.66 -13.55
C PHE A 120 9.85 -4.77 -12.51
N GLY A 121 8.88 -5.05 -11.64
CA GLY A 121 8.91 -6.26 -10.80
C GLY A 121 9.37 -6.05 -9.36
N ALA A 122 9.51 -4.82 -8.87
CA ALA A 122 9.77 -4.59 -7.45
C ALA A 122 8.61 -5.11 -6.59
N VAL A 123 8.92 -5.61 -5.38
CA VAL A 123 7.95 -6.33 -4.54
C VAL A 123 7.16 -5.33 -3.68
N LEU A 124 6.31 -4.55 -4.35
CA LEU A 124 5.39 -3.59 -3.75
C LEU A 124 4.07 -3.57 -4.52
N GLY A 125 3.01 -3.12 -3.86
CA GLY A 125 1.68 -3.01 -4.46
C GLY A 125 1.31 -1.60 -4.91
N PRO A 126 0.23 -1.45 -5.68
CA PRO A 126 -0.24 -0.17 -6.21
C PRO A 126 -1.07 0.65 -5.22
N GLU A 127 -1.29 0.18 -3.98
CA GLU A 127 -2.27 0.75 -3.04
C GLU A 127 -1.92 2.20 -2.68
N MET A 128 -0.69 2.44 -2.23
CA MET A 128 -0.26 3.78 -1.83
C MET A 128 -0.23 4.76 -3.03
N PRO A 129 0.33 4.38 -4.19
CA PRO A 129 0.21 5.20 -5.39
C PRO A 129 -1.23 5.55 -5.75
N LEU A 130 -2.15 4.58 -5.72
CA LEU A 130 -3.55 4.84 -6.07
C LEU A 130 -4.26 5.77 -5.10
N ILE A 131 -4.01 5.66 -3.80
CA ILE A 131 -4.52 6.60 -2.79
C ILE A 131 -4.05 8.02 -3.11
N LEU A 132 -2.77 8.20 -3.44
CA LEU A 132 -2.19 9.49 -3.76
C LEU A 132 -2.70 10.03 -5.12
N ILE A 133 -2.79 9.17 -6.14
CA ILE A 133 -3.32 9.52 -7.46
C ILE A 133 -4.78 9.97 -7.33
N GLY A 134 -5.62 9.21 -6.62
CA GLY A 134 -7.02 9.54 -6.44
C GLY A 134 -7.24 10.89 -5.78
N GLY A 135 -6.59 11.14 -4.65
CA GLY A 135 -6.67 12.42 -3.96
C GLY A 135 -6.04 13.58 -4.75
N GLY A 136 -4.89 13.33 -5.39
CA GLY A 136 -4.19 14.32 -6.21
C GLY A 136 -4.97 14.73 -7.46
N LEU A 137 -5.63 13.79 -8.15
CA LEU A 137 -6.47 14.06 -9.32
C LEU A 137 -7.64 14.99 -8.97
N VAL A 138 -8.27 14.78 -7.82
CA VAL A 138 -9.32 15.70 -7.34
C VAL A 138 -8.77 17.12 -7.22
N LEU A 139 -7.59 17.30 -6.65
CA LEU A 139 -6.97 18.63 -6.54
C LEU A 139 -6.63 19.23 -7.92
N VAL A 140 -6.20 18.42 -8.88
CA VAL A 140 -5.97 18.86 -10.27
C VAL A 140 -7.27 19.36 -10.91
N VAL A 141 -8.35 18.58 -10.78
CA VAL A 141 -9.66 18.94 -11.34
C VAL A 141 -10.22 20.22 -10.71
N LEU A 142 -10.14 20.34 -9.38
CA LEU A 142 -10.59 21.55 -8.68
C LEU A 142 -9.80 22.79 -9.11
N ARG A 143 -8.48 22.67 -9.29
CA ARG A 143 -7.63 23.75 -9.80
C ARG A 143 -7.96 24.12 -11.24
N ALA A 144 -8.14 23.14 -12.12
CA ALA A 144 -8.48 23.35 -13.52
C ALA A 144 -9.85 24.02 -13.68
N ALA A 145 -10.82 23.65 -12.84
CA ALA A 145 -12.14 24.29 -12.79
C ALA A 145 -12.15 25.68 -12.17
N ARG A 146 -10.97 26.19 -11.73
CA ARG A 146 -10.82 27.49 -11.04
C ARG A 146 -11.79 27.69 -9.86
N ARG A 147 -12.20 26.58 -9.22
CA ARG A 147 -13.12 26.61 -8.07
C ARG A 147 -12.34 26.93 -6.79
N GLN A 148 -12.69 28.06 -6.17
CA GLN A 148 -12.28 28.36 -4.81
C GLN A 148 -13.16 27.56 -3.86
N VAL A 149 -12.59 26.48 -3.30
CA VAL A 149 -13.25 25.61 -2.33
C VAL A 149 -12.57 25.81 -1.00
N PRO A 150 -13.32 25.98 0.11
CA PRO A 150 -12.75 26.06 1.46
C PRO A 150 -11.80 24.89 1.73
N ASP A 151 -10.74 25.10 2.50
CA ASP A 151 -9.68 24.07 2.71
C ASP A 151 -10.22 22.77 3.32
N GLN A 152 -11.20 22.86 4.22
CA GLN A 152 -11.85 21.70 4.79
C GLN A 152 -12.62 20.88 3.73
N ALA A 153 -13.41 21.54 2.90
CA ALA A 153 -14.16 20.88 1.82
C ALA A 153 -13.20 20.30 0.76
N ARG A 154 -12.08 20.99 0.47
CA ARG A 154 -11.01 20.52 -0.43
C ARG A 154 -10.39 19.23 0.09
N SER A 155 -10.08 19.16 1.38
CA SER A 155 -9.54 17.97 2.03
C SER A 155 -10.52 16.79 1.97
N VAL A 156 -11.79 17.02 2.27
CA VAL A 156 -12.84 15.98 2.18
C VAL A 156 -13.00 15.46 0.75
N LEU A 157 -13.04 16.34 -0.24
CA LEU A 157 -13.15 15.93 -1.65
C LEU A 157 -11.92 15.13 -2.11
N ALA A 158 -10.71 15.57 -1.73
CA ALA A 158 -9.50 14.84 -2.05
C ALA A 158 -9.47 13.45 -1.38
N SER A 159 -9.89 13.35 -0.12
CA SER A 159 -10.08 12.05 0.55
C SER A 159 -11.11 11.18 -0.19
N SER A 160 -12.21 11.75 -0.67
CA SER A 160 -13.21 11.01 -1.46
C SER A 160 -12.61 10.41 -2.73
N GLY A 161 -11.70 11.12 -3.40
CA GLY A 161 -10.93 10.58 -4.53
C GLY A 161 -10.03 9.40 -4.12
N SER A 162 -9.37 9.49 -2.97
CA SER A 162 -8.59 8.37 -2.43
C SER A 162 -9.47 7.16 -2.12
N PHE A 163 -10.68 7.36 -1.58
CA PHE A 163 -11.66 6.28 -1.37
C PHE A 163 -12.07 5.62 -2.68
N ALA A 164 -12.40 6.40 -3.71
CA ALA A 164 -12.79 5.87 -5.01
C ALA A 164 -11.67 5.01 -5.63
N SER A 165 -10.43 5.50 -5.66
CA SER A 165 -9.31 4.80 -6.28
C SER A 165 -8.91 3.52 -5.54
N ILE A 166 -8.86 3.53 -4.20
CA ILE A 166 -8.49 2.33 -3.44
C ILE A 166 -9.62 1.28 -3.48
N SER A 167 -10.88 1.71 -3.49
CA SER A 167 -12.02 0.80 -3.62
C SER A 167 -12.04 0.10 -4.98
N THR A 168 -11.62 0.79 -6.04
CA THR A 168 -11.41 0.22 -7.37
C THR A 168 -10.37 -0.91 -7.32
N LEU A 169 -9.23 -0.69 -6.66
CA LEU A 169 -8.17 -1.69 -6.52
C LEU A 169 -8.63 -2.92 -5.72
N LEU A 170 -9.31 -2.70 -4.60
CA LEU A 170 -9.71 -3.77 -3.69
C LEU A 170 -11.00 -4.50 -4.13
N GLY A 171 -11.67 -4.01 -5.18
CA GLY A 171 -12.94 -4.57 -5.66
C GLY A 171 -14.09 -4.43 -4.66
N SER A 172 -13.91 -3.63 -3.60
CA SER A 172 -14.89 -3.47 -2.52
C SER A 172 -14.88 -2.04 -1.96
N PRO A 173 -15.99 -1.29 -2.12
CA PRO A 173 -16.15 0.04 -1.52
C PRO A 173 -16.05 0.02 0.00
N ILE A 174 -16.57 -1.03 0.63
CA ILE A 174 -16.54 -1.20 2.08
C ILE A 174 -15.11 -1.39 2.57
N LEU A 175 -14.34 -2.28 1.93
CA LEU A 175 -12.96 -2.56 2.31
C LEU A 175 -12.08 -1.30 2.14
N GLY A 176 -12.23 -0.56 1.03
CA GLY A 176 -11.55 0.71 0.83
C GLY A 176 -11.91 1.76 1.89
N ALA A 177 -13.18 1.82 2.30
CA ALA A 177 -13.63 2.72 3.35
C ALA A 177 -13.02 2.37 4.71
N PHE A 178 -13.04 1.09 5.11
CA PHE A 178 -12.43 0.66 6.38
C PHE A 178 -10.93 0.90 6.41
N LEU A 179 -10.23 0.60 5.32
CA LEU A 179 -8.79 0.85 5.20
C LEU A 179 -8.45 2.32 5.41
N LEU A 180 -9.13 3.23 4.72
CA LEU A 180 -8.83 4.66 4.82
C LEU A 180 -9.32 5.25 6.17
N MET A 181 -10.45 4.77 6.70
CA MET A 181 -10.94 5.15 8.01
C MET A 181 -9.94 4.78 9.11
N GLU A 182 -9.51 3.53 9.15
CA GLU A 182 -8.60 3.02 10.17
C GLU A 182 -7.20 3.66 10.02
N ALA A 183 -6.70 3.80 8.78
CA ALA A 183 -5.39 4.40 8.51
C ALA A 183 -5.35 5.92 8.78
N SER A 184 -6.48 6.62 8.65
CA SER A 184 -6.55 8.07 8.93
C SER A 184 -6.56 8.41 10.42
N GLY A 185 -6.91 7.45 11.27
CA GLY A 185 -7.13 7.69 12.70
C GLY A 185 -8.29 8.65 13.01
N LEU A 186 -9.13 8.94 12.01
CA LEU A 186 -10.29 9.81 12.20
C LEU A 186 -11.32 9.16 13.10
N GLY A 187 -11.81 9.91 14.08
CA GLY A 187 -12.84 9.47 15.00
C GLY A 187 -13.91 10.54 15.25
N GLY A 188 -14.96 10.14 15.95
CA GLY A 188 -16.03 11.04 16.33
C GLY A 188 -16.80 11.63 15.13
N PRO A 189 -17.33 12.86 15.26
CA PRO A 189 -18.18 13.49 14.25
C PRO A 189 -17.49 13.74 12.90
N MET A 190 -16.17 13.95 12.91
CA MET A 190 -15.36 14.17 11.69
C MET A 190 -15.35 12.94 10.79
N LEU A 191 -15.43 11.75 11.37
CA LEU A 191 -15.46 10.50 10.60
C LEU A 191 -16.65 10.48 9.64
N GLY A 192 -17.87 10.80 10.10
CA GLY A 192 -19.07 10.83 9.26
C GLY A 192 -18.96 11.84 8.12
N LEU A 193 -18.36 13.00 8.38
CA LEU A 193 -18.21 14.06 7.37
C LEU A 193 -17.29 13.66 6.21
N VAL A 194 -16.29 12.82 6.46
CA VAL A 194 -15.34 12.33 5.44
C VAL A 194 -15.81 11.00 4.83
N LEU A 195 -16.37 10.12 5.65
CA LEU A 195 -16.75 8.76 5.25
C LEU A 195 -17.90 8.76 4.24
N LEU A 196 -18.95 9.58 4.44
CA LEU A 196 -20.10 9.57 3.54
C LEU A 196 -19.78 10.02 2.10
N PRO A 197 -19.06 11.15 1.87
CA PRO A 197 -18.61 11.51 0.53
C PRO A 197 -17.67 10.46 -0.07
N GLY A 198 -16.80 9.86 0.76
CA GLY A 198 -15.88 8.80 0.36
C GLY A 198 -16.60 7.53 -0.10
N LEU A 199 -17.57 7.04 0.68
CA LEU A 199 -18.39 5.88 0.33
C LEU A 199 -19.21 6.11 -0.94
N LEU A 200 -19.78 7.32 -1.10
CA LEU A 200 -20.54 7.66 -2.28
C LEU A 200 -19.66 7.67 -3.53
N ALA A 201 -18.48 8.30 -3.45
CA ALA A 201 -17.50 8.31 -4.54
C ALA A 201 -16.99 6.89 -4.87
N ALA A 202 -16.73 6.07 -3.85
CA ALA A 202 -16.31 4.69 -4.01
C ALA A 202 -17.40 3.80 -4.62
N GLY A 203 -18.65 3.95 -4.18
CA GLY A 203 -19.79 3.19 -4.72
C GLY A 203 -20.05 3.50 -6.19
N ILE A 204 -20.03 4.79 -6.57
CA ILE A 204 -20.14 5.21 -7.97
C ILE A 204 -18.92 4.74 -8.76
N GLY A 205 -17.72 4.84 -8.19
CA GLY A 205 -16.50 4.34 -8.80
C GLY A 205 -16.54 2.86 -9.11
N SER A 206 -17.12 2.05 -8.23
CA SER A 206 -17.30 0.62 -8.46
C SER A 206 -18.20 0.31 -9.66
N LEU A 207 -19.27 1.09 -9.89
CA LEU A 207 -20.11 0.93 -11.07
C LEU A 207 -19.35 1.25 -12.35
N ILE A 208 -18.53 2.30 -12.34
CA ILE A 208 -17.70 2.67 -13.50
C ILE A 208 -16.65 1.59 -13.78
N PHE A 209 -16.06 1.03 -12.73
CA PHE A 209 -15.08 -0.03 -12.83
C PHE A 209 -15.65 -1.31 -13.45
N VAL A 210 -16.83 -1.76 -12.99
CA VAL A 210 -17.54 -2.92 -13.57
C VAL A 210 -17.96 -2.63 -15.03
N GLY A 211 -18.40 -1.40 -15.33
CA GLY A 211 -18.74 -0.99 -16.68
C GLY A 211 -17.54 -1.00 -17.64
N LEU A 212 -16.39 -0.51 -17.20
CA LEU A 212 -15.15 -0.52 -17.97
C LEU A 212 -14.63 -1.94 -18.21
N ASP A 213 -14.74 -2.84 -17.23
CA ASP A 213 -14.39 -4.24 -17.38
C ASP A 213 -15.22 -4.92 -18.47
N ASN A 214 -16.53 -4.80 -18.41
CA ASN A 214 -17.44 -5.35 -19.41
C ASN A 214 -17.16 -4.81 -20.83
N TRP A 215 -16.66 -3.57 -20.93
CA TRP A 215 -16.41 -2.91 -22.22
C TRP A 215 -15.03 -3.20 -22.78
N THR A 216 -14.01 -3.29 -21.90
CA THR A 216 -12.62 -3.48 -22.33
C THR A 216 -12.18 -4.95 -22.30
N GLY A 217 -12.85 -5.81 -21.52
CA GLY A 217 -12.47 -7.20 -21.32
C GLY A 217 -11.14 -7.41 -20.59
N LEU A 218 -10.60 -6.36 -19.92
CA LEU A 218 -9.31 -6.43 -19.22
C LEU A 218 -9.39 -7.10 -17.85
N GLY A 219 -10.59 -7.50 -17.43
CA GLY A 219 -10.84 -8.16 -16.15
C GLY A 219 -11.10 -7.18 -14.99
N THR A 220 -11.87 -7.63 -14.01
CA THR A 220 -11.96 -6.94 -12.71
C THR A 220 -10.75 -7.34 -11.88
N PHE A 221 -10.10 -6.37 -11.24
CA PHE A 221 -9.03 -6.63 -10.26
C PHE A 221 -9.64 -7.15 -8.94
N SER A 222 -10.57 -8.12 -9.05
CA SER A 222 -11.22 -8.72 -7.89
C SER A 222 -10.20 -9.50 -7.06
N LEU A 223 -10.17 -9.24 -5.76
CA LEU A 223 -9.37 -10.01 -4.82
C LEU A 223 -9.97 -11.39 -4.51
N ALA A 224 -11.21 -11.63 -4.90
CA ALA A 224 -11.93 -12.87 -4.60
C ALA A 224 -11.26 -14.07 -5.27
N ILE A 225 -11.02 -15.13 -4.51
CA ILE A 225 -10.42 -16.38 -4.99
C ILE A 225 -11.55 -17.41 -5.15
N PRO A 226 -11.96 -17.72 -6.39
CA PRO A 226 -12.96 -18.75 -6.62
C PRO A 226 -12.37 -20.16 -6.49
N GLY A 227 -13.23 -21.14 -6.18
CA GLY A 227 -12.85 -22.56 -6.24
C GLY A 227 -12.07 -23.08 -5.03
N LEU A 228 -12.13 -22.39 -3.89
CA LEU A 228 -11.57 -22.90 -2.64
C LEU A 228 -12.41 -24.07 -2.10
N PRO A 229 -11.78 -25.05 -1.42
CA PRO A 229 -12.49 -26.07 -0.68
C PRO A 229 -13.39 -25.42 0.38
N HIS A 230 -14.62 -25.96 0.53
CA HIS A 230 -15.55 -25.43 1.53
C HIS A 230 -15.00 -25.62 2.95
N PHE A 231 -15.06 -24.54 3.75
CA PHE A 231 -14.67 -24.55 5.15
C PHE A 231 -15.92 -24.68 6.02
N GLY A 232 -15.97 -25.70 6.87
CA GLY A 232 -17.10 -25.95 7.77
C GLY A 232 -17.10 -25.05 9.00
N HIS A 233 -16.91 -25.64 10.19
CA HIS A 233 -16.87 -24.91 11.44
C HIS A 233 -15.48 -24.95 12.07
N PRO A 234 -15.02 -23.83 12.71
CA PRO A 234 -13.74 -23.77 13.42
C PRO A 234 -13.65 -24.82 14.55
N THR A 235 -12.52 -25.46 14.65
CA THR A 235 -12.21 -26.43 15.73
C THR A 235 -11.22 -25.82 16.75
N LEU A 236 -11.18 -26.38 17.96
CA LEU A 236 -10.24 -25.92 19.00
C LEU A 236 -8.76 -26.05 18.57
N GLY A 237 -8.43 -27.07 17.77
CA GLY A 237 -7.09 -27.24 17.23
C GLY A 237 -6.66 -26.11 16.31
N GLU A 238 -7.58 -25.60 15.50
CA GLU A 238 -7.33 -24.48 14.58
C GLU A 238 -7.10 -23.15 15.33
N PHE A 239 -7.71 -22.94 16.50
CA PHE A 239 -7.37 -21.80 17.36
C PHE A 239 -5.94 -21.90 17.90
N GLY A 240 -5.42 -23.09 18.16
CA GLY A 240 -4.00 -23.31 18.46
C GLY A 240 -3.10 -22.88 17.29
N TRP A 241 -3.48 -23.20 16.05
CA TRP A 241 -2.79 -22.76 14.85
C TRP A 241 -2.87 -21.24 14.66
N ALA A 242 -3.97 -20.59 15.02
CA ALA A 242 -4.10 -19.14 14.98
C ALA A 242 -3.03 -18.43 15.83
N LEU A 243 -2.71 -18.99 17.02
CA LEU A 243 -1.62 -18.47 17.87
C LEU A 243 -0.25 -18.62 17.21
N VAL A 244 0.02 -19.80 16.65
CA VAL A 244 1.31 -20.11 15.98
C VAL A 244 1.50 -19.21 14.77
N ILE A 245 0.49 -19.12 13.89
CA ILE A 245 0.51 -18.27 12.69
C ILE A 245 0.67 -16.80 13.07
N GLY A 246 -0.05 -16.34 14.10
CA GLY A 246 0.05 -14.96 14.58
C GLY A 246 1.48 -14.59 15.03
N VAL A 247 2.12 -15.44 15.83
CA VAL A 247 3.49 -15.23 16.29
C VAL A 247 4.48 -15.31 15.13
N ALA A 248 4.36 -16.32 14.26
CA ALA A 248 5.25 -16.50 13.11
C ALA A 248 5.18 -15.30 12.15
N ALA A 249 3.97 -14.82 11.85
CA ALA A 249 3.77 -13.63 11.02
C ALA A 249 4.37 -12.36 11.67
N ALA A 250 4.24 -12.20 13.00
CA ALA A 250 4.84 -11.08 13.72
C ALA A 250 6.36 -11.07 13.60
N LEU A 251 7.01 -12.23 13.76
CA LEU A 251 8.46 -12.36 13.61
C LEU A 251 8.92 -12.09 12.17
N ALA A 252 8.26 -12.71 11.19
CA ALA A 252 8.58 -12.52 9.78
C ALA A 252 8.38 -11.05 9.34
N GLY A 253 7.27 -10.45 9.68
CA GLY A 253 6.99 -9.06 9.34
C GLY A 253 7.91 -8.06 10.07
N ALA A 254 8.30 -8.34 11.33
CA ALA A 254 9.29 -7.56 12.05
C ALA A 254 10.66 -7.60 11.34
N ALA A 255 11.09 -8.77 10.86
CA ALA A 255 12.34 -8.93 10.11
C ALA A 255 12.29 -8.17 8.77
N ILE A 256 11.17 -8.25 8.03
CA ILE A 256 10.98 -7.52 6.77
C ILE A 256 11.03 -6.00 7.00
N ARG A 257 10.30 -5.50 7.99
CA ARG A 257 10.29 -4.07 8.36
C ARG A 257 11.65 -3.60 8.85
N TRP A 258 12.39 -4.45 9.60
CA TRP A 258 13.75 -4.16 10.02
C TRP A 258 14.67 -4.00 8.81
N LEU A 259 14.63 -4.92 7.85
CA LEU A 259 15.40 -4.85 6.62
C LEU A 259 15.06 -3.59 5.81
N GLY A 260 13.78 -3.26 5.65
CA GLY A 260 13.35 -2.04 4.97
C GLY A 260 13.90 -0.76 5.62
N ARG A 261 13.89 -0.71 6.96
CA ARG A 261 14.47 0.41 7.73
C ARG A 261 16.00 0.47 7.62
N LEU A 262 16.66 -0.69 7.52
CA LEU A 262 18.11 -0.76 7.33
C LEU A 262 18.53 -0.24 5.96
N VAL A 263 17.80 -0.60 4.90
CA VAL A 263 18.09 -0.19 3.51
C VAL A 263 17.74 1.27 3.25
N HIS A 264 16.70 1.77 3.87
CA HIS A 264 16.12 3.10 3.60
C HIS A 264 17.14 4.27 3.64
N PRO A 265 17.99 4.45 4.68
CA PRO A 265 18.93 5.58 4.73
C PRO A 265 19.97 5.54 3.62
N TYR A 266 20.35 4.36 3.15
CA TYR A 266 21.27 4.22 2.01
C TYR A 266 20.57 4.60 0.70
N ALA A 267 19.32 4.17 0.52
CA ALA A 267 18.50 4.54 -0.64
C ALA A 267 18.21 6.03 -0.70
N GLU A 268 18.00 6.70 0.43
CA GLU A 268 17.80 8.15 0.49
C GLU A 268 19.11 8.94 0.23
N ARG A 269 20.25 8.45 0.74
CA ARG A 269 21.54 9.12 0.60
C ARG A 269 22.16 8.96 -0.79
N TRP A 270 22.03 7.77 -1.38
CA TRP A 270 22.67 7.37 -2.64
C TRP A 270 21.63 6.91 -3.66
N THR A 271 20.50 7.63 -3.79
CA THR A 271 19.31 7.19 -4.55
C THR A 271 19.66 6.67 -5.94
N LEU A 272 20.48 7.40 -6.72
CA LEU A 272 20.83 7.02 -8.10
C LEU A 272 21.63 5.73 -8.23
N LEU A 273 22.31 5.30 -7.17
CA LEU A 273 23.08 4.06 -7.17
C LEU A 273 22.38 2.95 -6.37
N ALA A 274 21.86 3.28 -5.19
CA ALA A 274 21.29 2.32 -4.27
C ALA A 274 19.97 1.70 -4.78
N VAL A 275 19.13 2.48 -5.46
CA VAL A 275 17.84 1.96 -5.97
C VAL A 275 18.04 0.98 -7.13
N PRO A 276 18.88 1.23 -8.15
CA PRO A 276 19.22 0.21 -9.15
C PRO A 276 19.87 -1.04 -8.55
N LEU A 277 20.79 -0.89 -7.57
CA LEU A 277 21.38 -2.03 -6.86
C LEU A 277 20.35 -2.82 -6.06
N ALA A 278 19.40 -2.15 -5.44
CA ALA A 278 18.26 -2.81 -4.78
C ALA A 278 17.41 -3.61 -5.80
N GLY A 279 17.20 -3.07 -6.99
CA GLY A 279 16.55 -3.79 -8.11
C GLY A 279 17.32 -5.06 -8.48
N LEU A 280 18.63 -4.97 -8.66
CA LEU A 280 19.49 -6.14 -8.92
C LEU A 280 19.44 -7.17 -7.79
N ALA A 281 19.41 -6.74 -6.52
CA ALA A 281 19.27 -7.64 -5.38
C ALA A 281 17.92 -8.38 -5.40
N VAL A 282 16.81 -7.67 -5.69
CA VAL A 282 15.47 -8.27 -5.85
C VAL A 282 15.47 -9.28 -7.02
N ALA A 283 16.06 -8.93 -8.15
CA ALA A 283 16.19 -9.83 -9.30
C ALA A 283 17.02 -11.07 -8.98
N GLY A 284 18.16 -10.90 -8.29
CA GLY A 284 19.00 -12.01 -7.85
C GLY A 284 18.27 -13.00 -6.94
N LEU A 285 17.43 -12.50 -6.02
CA LEU A 285 16.58 -13.35 -5.17
C LEU A 285 15.53 -14.13 -5.99
N ALA A 286 14.96 -13.50 -7.02
CA ALA A 286 13.99 -14.15 -7.90
C ALA A 286 14.67 -15.24 -8.77
N VAL A 287 15.86 -14.97 -9.31
CA VAL A 287 16.67 -15.95 -10.05
C VAL A 287 17.06 -17.12 -9.15
N GLY A 288 17.58 -16.84 -7.94
CA GLY A 288 17.98 -17.88 -6.99
C GLY A 288 16.81 -18.79 -6.56
N TYR A 289 15.60 -18.22 -6.40
CA TYR A 289 14.39 -19.00 -6.17
C TYR A 289 14.06 -19.90 -7.35
N ALA A 290 14.07 -19.33 -8.57
CA ALA A 290 13.73 -20.07 -9.79
C ALA A 290 14.72 -21.22 -10.04
N GLU A 291 16.02 -21.00 -9.87
CA GLU A 291 17.05 -22.05 -9.96
C GLU A 291 16.90 -23.14 -8.90
N GLY A 292 16.61 -22.73 -7.65
CA GLY A 292 16.49 -23.67 -6.53
C GLY A 292 15.22 -24.53 -6.54
N THR A 293 14.15 -24.08 -7.22
CA THR A 293 12.83 -24.76 -7.20
C THR A 293 12.35 -25.23 -8.56
N GLY A 294 12.90 -24.71 -9.65
CA GLY A 294 12.38 -24.91 -11.01
C GLY A 294 11.04 -24.19 -11.27
N LYS A 295 10.61 -23.28 -10.38
CA LYS A 295 9.39 -22.48 -10.51
C LYS A 295 9.68 -21.11 -11.13
N ALA A 296 8.61 -20.36 -11.45
CA ALA A 296 8.75 -19.06 -12.11
C ALA A 296 9.38 -17.99 -11.19
N SER A 297 10.29 -17.19 -11.73
CA SER A 297 10.88 -16.02 -11.07
C SER A 297 9.81 -15.01 -10.63
N SER A 298 8.70 -14.94 -11.36
CA SER A 298 7.53 -14.09 -11.08
C SER A 298 6.82 -14.40 -9.75
N ASP A 299 7.00 -15.59 -9.17
CA ASP A 299 6.50 -15.90 -7.83
C ASP A 299 7.12 -14.98 -6.76
N VAL A 300 8.40 -14.63 -6.94
CA VAL A 300 9.11 -13.70 -6.05
C VAL A 300 8.86 -12.24 -6.44
N LEU A 301 8.85 -11.93 -7.73
CA LEU A 301 8.68 -10.57 -8.23
C LEU A 301 7.26 -10.03 -8.01
N PHE A 302 7.09 -8.73 -8.28
CA PHE A 302 5.82 -8.01 -8.20
C PHE A 302 5.18 -8.03 -6.80
N SER A 303 4.02 -7.41 -6.70
CA SER A 303 3.23 -7.42 -5.46
C SER A 303 2.72 -8.81 -5.05
N GLY A 304 2.59 -9.72 -6.02
CA GLY A 304 1.95 -11.02 -5.83
C GLY A 304 0.42 -10.98 -5.96
N GLN A 305 -0.20 -9.84 -6.30
CA GLN A 305 -1.66 -9.72 -6.43
C GLN A 305 -2.21 -10.72 -7.45
N SER A 306 -1.66 -10.76 -8.65
CA SER A 306 -2.07 -11.69 -9.71
C SER A 306 -1.64 -13.15 -9.46
N ALA A 307 -0.54 -13.35 -8.73
CA ALA A 307 -0.03 -14.67 -8.41
C ALA A 307 -0.72 -15.33 -7.20
N LEU A 308 -1.38 -14.55 -6.33
CA LEU A 308 -2.03 -15.05 -5.12
C LEU A 308 -3.13 -16.09 -5.39
N PRO A 309 -4.07 -15.89 -6.33
CA PRO A 309 -5.07 -16.91 -6.67
C PRO A 309 -4.42 -18.21 -7.17
N HIS A 310 -3.41 -18.11 -8.03
CA HIS A 310 -2.69 -19.26 -8.56
C HIS A 310 -1.97 -20.06 -7.45
N LEU A 311 -1.27 -19.37 -6.55
CA LEU A 311 -0.60 -20.01 -5.41
C LEU A 311 -1.57 -20.81 -4.55
N ILE A 312 -2.75 -20.26 -4.26
CA ILE A 312 -3.75 -20.90 -3.40
C ILE A 312 -4.44 -22.07 -4.11
N GLN A 313 -4.85 -21.89 -5.37
CA GLN A 313 -5.51 -22.95 -6.16
C GLN A 313 -4.60 -24.13 -6.44
N HIS A 314 -3.30 -23.88 -6.61
CA HIS A 314 -2.29 -24.92 -6.89
C HIS A 314 -1.39 -25.22 -5.68
N SER A 315 -1.89 -24.98 -4.47
CA SER A 315 -1.12 -25.14 -3.22
C SER A 315 -0.49 -26.52 -3.09
N ALA A 316 -1.17 -27.57 -3.53
CA ALA A 316 -0.66 -28.96 -3.53
C ALA A 316 0.58 -29.17 -4.45
N SER A 317 0.83 -28.29 -5.42
CA SER A 317 1.99 -28.37 -6.32
C SER A 317 3.27 -27.81 -5.71
N TYR A 318 3.18 -27.16 -4.56
CA TYR A 318 4.32 -26.56 -3.87
C TYR A 318 4.75 -27.45 -2.70
N SER A 319 6.02 -27.91 -2.72
CA SER A 319 6.58 -28.56 -1.55
C SER A 319 6.80 -27.55 -0.42
N VAL A 320 6.85 -28.02 0.82
CA VAL A 320 7.16 -27.17 1.98
C VAL A 320 8.50 -26.43 1.80
N GLY A 321 9.52 -27.11 1.26
CA GLY A 321 10.81 -26.49 0.97
C GLY A 321 10.73 -25.36 -0.05
N ALA A 322 9.95 -25.53 -1.12
CA ALA A 322 9.72 -24.49 -2.13
C ALA A 322 8.96 -23.28 -1.54
N LEU A 323 7.98 -23.52 -0.67
CA LEU A 323 7.24 -22.45 0.02
C LEU A 323 8.14 -21.68 0.99
N LEU A 324 8.97 -22.36 1.76
CA LEU A 324 9.92 -21.71 2.67
C LEU A 324 10.96 -20.89 1.91
N LEU A 325 11.49 -21.40 0.80
CA LEU A 325 12.40 -20.65 -0.06
C LEU A 325 11.71 -19.46 -0.71
N LEU A 326 10.45 -19.62 -1.17
CA LEU A 326 9.61 -18.53 -1.68
C LEU A 326 9.42 -17.43 -0.63
N MET A 327 9.05 -17.80 0.58
CA MET A 327 8.87 -16.85 1.68
C MET A 327 10.17 -16.13 2.03
N ALA A 328 11.30 -16.82 2.05
CA ALA A 328 12.60 -16.22 2.31
C ALA A 328 12.99 -15.23 1.20
N CYS A 329 12.98 -15.66 -0.07
CA CYS A 329 13.37 -14.83 -1.20
C CYS A 329 12.41 -13.64 -1.37
N LYS A 330 11.09 -13.87 -1.36
CA LYS A 330 10.10 -12.79 -1.48
C LYS A 330 10.08 -11.87 -0.26
N GLY A 331 10.27 -12.40 0.95
CA GLY A 331 10.36 -11.59 2.17
C GLY A 331 11.57 -10.66 2.16
N LEU A 332 12.75 -11.16 1.75
CA LEU A 332 13.95 -10.34 1.58
C LEU A 332 13.78 -9.31 0.46
N ALA A 333 13.25 -9.72 -0.71
CA ALA A 333 12.96 -8.85 -1.83
C ALA A 333 11.96 -7.73 -1.44
N TYR A 334 10.95 -8.07 -0.64
CA TYR A 334 9.98 -7.12 -0.11
C TYR A 334 10.64 -6.13 0.87
N GLY A 335 11.46 -6.58 1.81
CA GLY A 335 12.18 -5.71 2.73
C GLY A 335 13.10 -4.73 1.99
N VAL A 336 13.85 -5.19 0.99
CA VAL A 336 14.69 -4.34 0.14
C VAL A 336 13.82 -3.33 -0.64
N SER A 337 12.69 -3.78 -1.21
CA SER A 337 11.77 -2.92 -1.96
C SER A 337 11.13 -1.83 -1.09
N LEU A 338 10.73 -2.16 0.15
CA LEU A 338 10.21 -1.20 1.13
C LEU A 338 11.19 -0.05 1.40
N GLY A 339 12.49 -0.36 1.49
CA GLY A 339 13.52 0.64 1.75
C GLY A 339 13.86 1.53 0.56
N SER A 340 13.67 1.06 -0.67
CA SER A 340 14.25 1.68 -1.87
C SER A 340 13.24 2.22 -2.86
N PHE A 341 12.13 1.54 -3.07
CA PHE A 341 11.13 1.84 -4.09
C PHE A 341 9.92 2.61 -3.53
N ARG A 342 8.93 2.89 -4.39
CA ARG A 342 7.69 3.60 -4.05
C ARG A 342 6.49 2.75 -4.40
N GLY A 343 5.69 2.37 -3.41
CA GLY A 343 4.53 1.50 -3.59
C GLY A 343 3.85 1.18 -2.26
N GLY A 344 2.90 0.26 -2.27
CA GLY A 344 2.13 -0.15 -1.11
C GLY A 344 2.56 -1.51 -0.53
N PRO A 345 2.30 -1.74 0.76
CA PRO A 345 2.72 -2.96 1.46
C PRO A 345 1.65 -4.06 1.50
N ILE A 346 0.42 -3.84 1.01
CA ILE A 346 -0.73 -4.74 1.27
C ILE A 346 -0.54 -6.10 0.58
N PHE A 347 -0.42 -6.10 -0.74
CA PHE A 347 -0.41 -7.35 -1.51
C PHE A 347 0.79 -8.26 -1.22
N PRO A 348 2.04 -7.75 -1.10
CA PRO A 348 3.14 -8.61 -0.71
C PRO A 348 2.96 -9.24 0.68
N ALA A 349 2.37 -8.51 1.63
CA ALA A 349 2.03 -9.05 2.94
C ALA A 349 0.99 -10.17 2.83
N MET A 350 -0.10 -9.96 2.06
CA MET A 350 -1.12 -10.98 1.82
C MET A 350 -0.53 -12.24 1.19
N PHE A 351 0.31 -12.07 0.17
CA PHE A 351 0.97 -13.19 -0.52
C PHE A 351 1.85 -14.01 0.42
N LEU A 352 2.71 -13.35 1.19
CA LEU A 352 3.58 -14.03 2.17
C LEU A 352 2.78 -14.70 3.27
N GLY A 353 1.70 -14.06 3.73
CA GLY A 353 0.78 -14.65 4.70
C GLY A 353 0.10 -15.92 4.16
N ALA A 354 -0.38 -15.89 2.92
CA ALA A 354 -0.97 -17.05 2.26
C ALA A 354 0.05 -18.18 2.09
N ALA A 355 1.27 -17.87 1.60
CA ALA A 355 2.34 -18.85 1.44
C ALA A 355 2.70 -19.53 2.76
N GLY A 356 2.79 -18.75 3.85
CA GLY A 356 3.02 -19.26 5.20
C GLY A 356 1.88 -20.15 5.71
N GLY A 357 0.63 -19.74 5.48
CA GLY A 357 -0.55 -20.54 5.81
C GLY A 357 -0.59 -21.86 5.05
N ILE A 358 -0.26 -21.85 3.76
CA ILE A 358 -0.15 -23.06 2.93
C ILE A 358 0.99 -23.95 3.44
N ALA A 359 2.15 -23.41 3.75
CA ALA A 359 3.28 -24.19 4.26
C ALA A 359 2.92 -24.92 5.57
N LEU A 360 2.23 -24.25 6.48
CA LEU A 360 1.79 -24.82 7.75
C LEU A 360 0.62 -25.83 7.58
N SER A 361 -0.21 -25.68 6.54
CA SER A 361 -1.32 -26.60 6.27
C SER A 361 -0.87 -28.01 5.83
N HIS A 362 0.42 -28.20 5.54
CA HIS A 362 0.97 -29.54 5.36
C HIS A 362 1.12 -30.31 6.69
N LEU A 363 0.97 -29.62 7.82
CA LEU A 363 0.94 -30.22 9.14
C LEU A 363 -0.51 -30.63 9.51
N PRO A 364 -0.68 -31.68 10.32
CA PRO A 364 -2.02 -32.20 10.65
C PRO A 364 -2.84 -31.18 11.44
N GLY A 365 -4.14 -31.18 11.18
CA GLY A 365 -5.10 -30.34 11.93
C GLY A 365 -5.23 -28.90 11.48
N LEU A 366 -4.65 -28.52 10.33
CA LEU A 366 -4.81 -27.18 9.74
C LEU A 366 -5.31 -27.27 8.29
N PRO A 367 -6.61 -27.02 8.02
CA PRO A 367 -7.12 -26.90 6.66
C PRO A 367 -6.45 -25.75 5.90
N VAL A 368 -6.18 -25.94 4.60
CA VAL A 368 -5.52 -24.93 3.75
C VAL A 368 -6.24 -23.59 3.79
N VAL A 369 -7.58 -23.61 3.69
CA VAL A 369 -8.41 -22.39 3.70
C VAL A 369 -8.23 -21.60 5.00
N ALA A 370 -8.25 -22.27 6.15
CA ALA A 370 -8.03 -21.66 7.45
C ALA A 370 -6.60 -21.11 7.58
N GLY A 371 -5.61 -21.91 7.15
CA GLY A 371 -4.21 -21.49 7.15
C GLY A 371 -3.95 -20.23 6.31
N VAL A 372 -4.48 -20.21 5.09
CA VAL A 372 -4.39 -19.06 4.17
C VAL A 372 -5.06 -17.82 4.77
N ALA A 373 -6.30 -17.98 5.27
CA ALA A 373 -7.05 -16.86 5.87
C ALA A 373 -6.32 -16.23 7.06
N MET A 374 -5.90 -17.07 8.01
CA MET A 374 -5.16 -16.62 9.19
C MET A 374 -3.82 -16.00 8.82
N GLY A 375 -3.10 -16.61 7.86
CA GLY A 375 -1.82 -16.11 7.37
C GLY A 375 -1.94 -14.72 6.73
N ILE A 376 -2.93 -14.54 5.83
CA ILE A 376 -3.21 -13.24 5.19
C ILE A 376 -3.53 -12.20 6.25
N GLY A 377 -4.46 -12.47 7.17
CA GLY A 377 -4.84 -11.52 8.21
C GLY A 377 -3.67 -11.16 9.14
N ALA A 378 -2.94 -12.16 9.62
CA ALA A 378 -1.82 -11.97 10.54
C ALA A 378 -0.67 -11.20 9.90
N MET A 379 -0.26 -11.52 8.66
CA MET A 379 0.82 -10.82 7.98
C MET A 379 0.42 -9.39 7.58
N SER A 380 -0.83 -9.21 7.14
CA SER A 380 -1.37 -7.88 6.80
C SER A 380 -1.34 -6.94 8.00
N VAL A 381 -1.80 -7.38 9.18
CA VAL A 381 -1.81 -6.51 10.36
C VAL A 381 -0.41 -6.11 10.82
N VAL A 382 0.57 -6.99 10.69
CA VAL A 382 1.97 -6.67 11.05
C VAL A 382 2.55 -5.60 10.15
N MET A 383 2.22 -5.64 8.85
CA MET A 383 2.74 -4.67 7.88
C MET A 383 1.97 -3.35 7.85
N LEU A 384 0.65 -3.40 8.05
CA LEU A 384 -0.24 -2.24 7.96
C LEU A 384 -0.48 -1.55 9.30
N THR A 385 -0.43 -2.29 10.41
CA THR A 385 -0.89 -1.87 11.74
C THR A 385 -2.38 -1.49 11.80
N LEU A 386 -3.19 -2.11 10.93
CA LEU A 386 -4.63 -1.89 10.77
C LEU A 386 -5.39 -3.21 11.04
N PRO A 387 -5.75 -3.52 12.29
CA PRO A 387 -6.33 -4.81 12.65
C PRO A 387 -7.69 -5.08 12.00
N LEU A 388 -8.59 -4.11 11.96
CA LEU A 388 -9.93 -4.30 11.38
C LEU A 388 -9.84 -4.52 9.87
N THR A 389 -9.05 -3.69 9.18
CA THR A 389 -8.80 -3.84 7.75
C THR A 389 -8.18 -5.20 7.42
N SER A 390 -7.26 -5.67 8.25
CA SER A 390 -6.58 -6.96 8.03
C SER A 390 -7.52 -8.15 8.19
N VAL A 391 -8.47 -8.10 9.14
CA VAL A 391 -9.53 -9.10 9.26
C VAL A 391 -10.42 -9.08 8.02
N LEU A 392 -10.85 -7.89 7.57
CA LEU A 392 -11.71 -7.74 6.40
C LEU A 392 -11.02 -8.17 5.11
N LEU A 393 -9.74 -7.86 4.93
CA LEU A 393 -8.95 -8.32 3.78
C LEU A 393 -8.95 -9.84 3.68
N ALA A 394 -8.66 -10.52 4.79
CA ALA A 394 -8.61 -11.98 4.82
C ALA A 394 -9.97 -12.64 4.62
N THR A 395 -11.04 -12.08 5.19
CA THR A 395 -12.38 -12.66 5.13
C THR A 395 -13.10 -12.42 3.82
N LEU A 396 -13.00 -11.19 3.26
CA LEU A 396 -13.65 -10.86 1.99
C LEU A 396 -12.99 -11.54 0.78
N LEU A 397 -11.70 -11.88 0.88
CA LEU A 397 -10.98 -12.63 -0.14
C LEU A 397 -11.56 -14.06 -0.34
N LEU A 398 -12.07 -14.68 0.73
CA LEU A 398 -12.55 -16.06 0.74
C LEU A 398 -14.04 -16.18 0.42
N LEU A 399 -14.70 -15.09 0.04
CA LEU A 399 -16.11 -15.07 -0.39
C LEU A 399 -17.05 -15.74 0.66
N SER A 400 -17.71 -16.86 0.26
CA SER A 400 -18.70 -17.57 1.08
C SER A 400 -18.15 -18.12 2.40
N ASP A 401 -16.88 -18.54 2.41
CA ASP A 401 -16.25 -19.15 3.59
C ASP A 401 -15.63 -18.13 4.54
N GLY A 402 -15.57 -16.85 4.11
CA GLY A 402 -14.98 -15.78 4.91
C GLY A 402 -15.59 -15.61 6.30
N LEU A 403 -16.91 -15.74 6.43
CA LEU A 403 -17.59 -15.64 7.72
C LEU A 403 -17.28 -16.84 8.63
N ALA A 404 -17.14 -18.04 8.08
CA ALA A 404 -16.83 -19.25 8.84
C ALA A 404 -15.41 -19.22 9.43
N VAL A 405 -14.42 -18.71 8.68
CA VAL A 405 -13.02 -18.59 9.13
C VAL A 405 -12.75 -17.33 9.96
N MET A 406 -13.66 -16.36 9.98
CA MET A 406 -13.45 -15.04 10.63
C MET A 406 -13.00 -15.13 12.09
N PRO A 407 -13.57 -16.00 12.96
CA PRO A 407 -13.12 -16.12 14.34
C PRO A 407 -11.64 -16.49 14.46
N LEU A 408 -11.15 -17.39 13.62
CA LEU A 408 -9.74 -17.80 13.56
C LEU A 408 -8.85 -16.65 13.09
N VAL A 409 -9.29 -15.93 12.06
CA VAL A 409 -8.58 -14.76 11.53
C VAL A 409 -8.46 -13.67 12.60
N ILE A 410 -9.54 -13.38 13.33
CA ILE A 410 -9.51 -12.39 14.42
C ILE A 410 -8.45 -12.75 15.47
N VAL A 411 -8.40 -14.00 15.91
CA VAL A 411 -7.41 -14.45 16.89
C VAL A 411 -6.00 -14.31 16.34
N ALA A 412 -5.74 -14.78 15.11
CA ALA A 412 -4.43 -14.67 14.47
C ALA A 412 -3.99 -13.21 14.29
N VAL A 413 -4.89 -12.33 13.88
CA VAL A 413 -4.65 -10.88 13.73
C VAL A 413 -4.31 -10.23 15.07
N VAL A 414 -5.09 -10.49 16.12
CA VAL A 414 -4.85 -9.93 17.46
C VAL A 414 -3.51 -10.39 18.01
N VAL A 415 -3.22 -11.67 17.93
CA VAL A 415 -1.93 -12.24 18.38
C VAL A 415 -0.76 -11.65 17.61
N ALA A 416 -0.87 -11.57 16.29
CA ALA A 416 0.17 -10.98 15.44
C ALA A 416 0.39 -9.50 15.77
N HIS A 417 -0.67 -8.73 15.92
CA HIS A 417 -0.61 -7.31 16.24
C HIS A 417 0.06 -7.05 17.59
N VAL A 418 -0.39 -7.74 18.64
CA VAL A 418 0.17 -7.58 19.99
C VAL A 418 1.63 -8.04 20.04
N THR A 419 1.95 -9.17 19.41
CA THR A 419 3.32 -9.67 19.35
C THR A 419 4.23 -8.70 18.60
N ALA A 420 3.81 -8.18 17.44
CA ALA A 420 4.56 -7.21 16.67
C ALA A 420 4.78 -5.90 17.44
N ALA A 421 3.78 -5.43 18.18
CA ALA A 421 3.89 -4.24 19.04
C ALA A 421 4.92 -4.40 20.17
N ARG A 422 5.06 -5.62 20.72
CA ARG A 422 6.06 -5.92 21.77
C ARG A 422 7.47 -6.06 21.23
N ILE A 423 7.63 -6.52 19.99
CA ILE A 423 8.96 -6.69 19.33
C ILE A 423 9.45 -5.36 18.77
N ALA A 424 8.54 -4.45 18.41
CA ALA A 424 8.92 -3.14 17.88
C ALA A 424 9.74 -2.37 18.94
N PRO A 425 10.92 -1.79 18.56
CA PRO A 425 11.65 -0.92 19.48
C PRO A 425 10.73 0.22 19.90
N ALA A 426 10.73 0.57 21.21
CA ALA A 426 9.96 1.67 21.71
C ALA A 426 10.22 2.92 20.88
N SER A 427 9.19 3.46 20.23
CA SER A 427 9.27 4.73 19.52
C SER A 427 9.60 5.80 20.55
N LEU A 428 10.70 6.51 20.37
CA LEU A 428 10.97 7.73 21.14
C LEU A 428 9.76 8.66 20.96
N PRO A 429 9.27 9.31 22.02
CA PRO A 429 8.11 10.18 21.94
C PRO A 429 8.36 11.26 20.89
N GLU A 430 7.41 11.43 19.97
CA GLU A 430 7.46 12.36 18.82
C GLU A 430 7.64 13.85 19.21
N GLY A 431 7.78 14.16 20.51
CA GLY A 431 7.89 15.53 21.05
C GLY A 431 9.28 16.18 20.93
N GLU A 432 10.37 15.46 20.68
CA GLU A 432 11.71 16.08 20.72
C GLU A 432 12.25 16.62 19.38
N HIS A 433 11.71 16.19 18.25
CA HIS A 433 12.16 16.70 16.96
C HIS A 433 11.55 18.07 16.57
N ALA A 434 10.34 18.38 17.07
CA ALA A 434 9.74 19.71 16.87
C ALA A 434 10.46 20.82 17.67
N GLY A 435 11.08 20.48 18.79
CA GLY A 435 11.79 21.44 19.65
C GLY A 435 13.20 21.83 19.19
N ARG A 436 13.85 21.00 18.34
CA ARG A 436 15.21 21.33 17.85
C ARG A 436 15.21 22.31 16.67
N HIS A 437 14.22 22.24 15.78
CA HIS A 437 14.14 23.20 14.67
C HIS A 437 13.65 24.59 15.08
N SER A 438 12.86 24.69 16.16
CA SER A 438 12.44 26.01 16.69
C SER A 438 13.54 26.72 17.49
N ARG A 439 14.46 25.98 18.11
CA ARG A 439 15.59 26.58 18.86
C ARG A 439 16.70 27.12 17.96
N THR A 440 16.96 26.49 16.80
CA THR A 440 17.93 27.02 15.83
C THR A 440 17.43 28.24 15.08
N ALA A 441 16.10 28.33 14.82
CA ALA A 441 15.51 29.51 14.18
C ALA A 441 15.52 30.74 15.11
N ASN A 442 15.31 30.55 16.42
CA ASN A 442 15.33 31.66 17.37
C ASN A 442 16.75 32.12 17.74
N HIS A 443 17.78 31.27 17.60
CA HIS A 443 19.17 31.71 17.85
C HIS A 443 19.74 32.53 16.67
N GLY A 444 19.27 32.28 15.43
CA GLY A 444 19.63 33.09 14.26
C GLY A 444 19.03 34.50 14.29
N ALA A 445 17.82 34.64 14.81
CA ALA A 445 17.13 35.93 14.91
C ALA A 445 17.68 36.84 16.04
N ALA A 446 18.22 36.25 17.11
CA ALA A 446 18.79 37.03 18.23
C ALA A 446 20.21 37.56 18.01
N VAL A 447 20.95 36.96 17.06
CA VAL A 447 22.30 37.40 16.72
C VAL A 447 22.28 38.59 15.74
N THR A 448 21.27 38.67 14.86
CA THR A 448 21.14 39.79 13.90
C THR A 448 20.55 41.07 14.50
N ALA A 449 19.93 41.01 15.68
CA ALA A 449 19.35 42.18 16.36
C ALA A 449 20.35 42.95 17.23
N LYS A 450 21.62 42.49 17.39
CA LYS A 450 22.62 43.11 18.26
C LYS A 450 23.74 43.91 17.51
N THR A 451 23.69 43.99 16.19
CA THR A 451 24.71 44.72 15.40
C THR A 451 24.10 45.84 14.54
N GLY A 452 23.45 46.77 15.12
CA GLY A 452 22.90 47.87 14.36
C GLY A 452 22.40 49.04 15.21
N THR A 453 23.30 49.82 15.85
CA THR A 453 23.08 51.25 16.05
C THR A 453 24.39 51.96 16.40
N PRO A 454 24.85 52.91 15.59
CA PRO A 454 25.63 54.01 16.10
C PRO A 454 24.86 55.34 15.98
N GLY A 455 24.68 55.98 17.12
CA GLY A 455 24.79 57.37 17.41
C GLY A 455 24.18 58.42 16.47
N GLN A 456 23.14 59.08 16.89
CA GLN A 456 22.90 60.47 16.56
C GLN A 456 22.95 61.33 17.84
N ARG A 457 24.00 62.17 17.87
CA ARG A 457 24.08 63.30 18.79
C ARG A 457 23.15 64.39 18.31
N SER A 458 22.28 64.92 19.17
CA SER A 458 21.60 66.17 18.97
C SER A 458 22.37 67.23 19.76
N SER A 459 22.88 68.27 19.06
CA SER A 459 23.29 69.52 19.66
C SER A 459 22.14 70.52 19.65
N SER A 460 21.76 70.92 20.82
CA SER A 460 21.36 72.24 21.35
C SER A 460 21.10 73.40 20.39
N GLY A 461 20.07 74.08 20.59
CA GLY A 461 19.70 75.43 20.38
C GLY A 461 18.53 75.81 21.20
#